data_8d19686d2c278bcd00f5e70abacf8660
#
_entry.id   8d19686d2c278bcd00f5e70abacf8660
#
_cell.length_a   1.000
_cell.length_b   1.000
_cell.length_c   1.000
_cell.angle_alpha   90.00
_cell.angle_beta   90.00
_cell.angle_gamma   90.00
#
_symmetry.space_group_name_H-M   'P 1'
#
loop_
_entity.id
_entity.type
_entity.pdbx_description
1 polymer ?
#
loop_
_entity_poly.entity_id
_entity_poly.type
_entity_poly.pdbx_seq_one_letter_code
_entity_poly.pdbx_strand_id
1 'polypeptide(L)'
;SDVYKRQELKLPYQATVSIGRKQENNVSIAYPYISGKHCVIRSEAGILHVEDLKSTNGVYLNGSQITKAVLKSGDIISLLNVRIIVKDSCLYFKGLGDVVSIRGIAEEKAYQKETAAEKKGCSIKYKRSPRTQAMLPDKEIVLASAPTKAAKFEKSRGMLASLLGSGAMVASSLTMGAASPALLAARAAMLVMPVSSAVSMRNSNGRRKKKLEEYELLRQKKYFDYISEQKARIDAVAEQQRDILIRENPSPVDCLQNVINTNRNLWERMPGDRDFLDIRVGMGYEELCVPVKTRTYSGTVSIEEDEILAMSEQLIEETRIVDNVPARISLLNNSSVGIIGNRTKVISLVKNMLVALTTEHSYQDVHVVGIFDEEEQKEWEGLRWLPHFWDENKQTRYLAFTKEDAHNLCEYFHEIVKQRKREMQAYSYGKSKLNLPCYVFIFGSKRYMEMEQIMSDLFMDEPAMGVSSLFLFDDLYSLPHDCKMIVDVNDGPSAYLRNEVNNKFIFTMDHDLKRDDYDVFARRMSAIELEGFAVSAPIPKSVTFLQGYGVQRVEQLDAERRWAQAKAYESLAAPIGVLGGGKTFSLDIHEKAHGPHGLVAGTTGSGKSELLQTWILSMALNYHPYDVSFVIIDYK
;
A
#
# COMPACT_ATOMS: atom_id res chain seq x y z
N SER A 1 6.70 26.56 -22.09
CA SER A 1 7.14 27.16 -20.82
C SER A 1 5.96 27.92 -20.24
N ASP A 2 5.19 27.24 -19.37
CA ASP A 2 4.20 27.93 -18.56
C ASP A 2 4.93 28.82 -17.57
N VAL A 3 5.02 30.08 -17.93
CA VAL A 3 5.36 31.16 -17.00
C VAL A 3 4.21 31.18 -15.99
N TYR A 4 4.37 30.54 -14.85
CA TYR A 4 3.51 30.76 -13.70
C TYR A 4 3.60 32.25 -13.37
N LYS A 5 2.56 33.02 -13.71
CA LYS A 5 2.41 34.38 -13.26
C LYS A 5 2.30 34.34 -11.73
N ARG A 6 3.42 34.52 -11.05
CA ARG A 6 3.41 34.82 -9.62
C ARG A 6 2.87 36.24 -9.48
N GLN A 7 1.77 36.37 -8.79
CA GLN A 7 1.30 37.68 -8.39
C GLN A 7 1.94 38.00 -7.04
N GLU A 8 2.75 39.04 -7.02
CA GLU A 8 3.40 39.57 -5.83
C GLU A 8 2.68 40.88 -5.44
N LEU A 9 2.36 40.98 -4.15
CA LEU A 9 1.78 42.19 -3.57
C LEU A 9 2.71 42.71 -2.49
N LYS A 10 3.39 43.80 -2.76
CA LYS A 10 4.20 44.52 -1.77
C LYS A 10 3.31 45.38 -0.91
N LEU A 11 3.42 45.19 0.42
CA LEU A 11 2.64 45.96 1.37
C LEU A 11 3.40 47.18 1.81
N PRO A 12 2.79 48.41 1.70
CA PRO A 12 3.35 49.63 2.28
C PRO A 12 3.49 49.54 3.80
N TYR A 13 4.31 50.39 4.39
CA TYR A 13 4.58 50.46 5.83
C TYR A 13 3.31 50.56 6.70
N GLN A 14 2.26 51.19 6.16
CA GLN A 14 0.88 51.17 6.68
C GLN A 14 -0.07 50.80 5.56
N ALA A 15 -0.73 49.68 5.64
CA ALA A 15 -1.69 49.23 4.66
C ALA A 15 -2.69 48.24 5.27
N THR A 16 -3.88 48.23 4.71
CA THR A 16 -4.90 47.22 5.02
C THR A 16 -5.34 46.56 3.70
N VAL A 17 -5.20 45.24 3.62
CA VAL A 17 -5.53 44.44 2.44
C VAL A 17 -6.60 43.45 2.79
N SER A 18 -7.78 43.59 2.22
CA SER A 18 -8.86 42.61 2.32
C SER A 18 -8.73 41.55 1.23
N ILE A 19 -8.92 40.28 1.63
CA ILE A 19 -8.83 39.11 0.76
C ILE A 19 -10.17 38.37 0.81
N GLY A 20 -10.72 37.99 -0.33
CA GLY A 20 -11.97 37.26 -0.42
C GLY A 20 -12.47 37.09 -1.84
N ARG A 21 -13.63 36.42 -2.01
CA ARG A 21 -14.19 36.12 -3.33
C ARG A 21 -14.82 37.31 -4.04
N LYS A 22 -15.42 38.26 -3.30
CA LYS A 22 -16.07 39.41 -3.88
C LYS A 22 -15.05 40.36 -4.51
N GLN A 23 -15.42 40.93 -5.65
CA GLN A 23 -14.58 41.91 -6.38
C GLN A 23 -14.30 43.21 -5.61
N GLU A 24 -15.04 43.45 -4.53
CA GLU A 24 -14.84 44.63 -3.65
C GLU A 24 -13.56 44.50 -2.80
N ASN A 25 -12.97 43.31 -2.67
CA ASN A 25 -11.74 43.13 -1.92
C ASN A 25 -10.52 43.67 -2.67
N ASN A 26 -9.49 44.08 -1.95
CA ASN A 26 -8.20 44.44 -2.53
C ASN A 26 -7.59 43.29 -3.32
N VAL A 27 -7.72 42.07 -2.77
CA VAL A 27 -7.35 40.81 -3.43
C VAL A 27 -8.61 39.97 -3.59
N SER A 28 -9.08 39.85 -4.81
CA SER A 28 -10.23 39.01 -5.15
C SER A 28 -9.76 37.67 -5.69
N ILE A 29 -10.23 36.57 -5.06
CA ILE A 29 -9.91 35.20 -5.44
C ILE A 29 -11.21 34.50 -5.84
N ALA A 30 -11.41 34.26 -7.13
CA ALA A 30 -12.67 33.79 -7.71
C ALA A 30 -12.88 32.28 -7.52
N TYR A 31 -12.63 31.77 -6.31
CA TYR A 31 -12.96 30.40 -5.95
C TYR A 31 -14.26 30.30 -5.16
N PRO A 32 -15.17 29.37 -5.46
CA PRO A 32 -16.47 29.24 -4.80
C PRO A 32 -16.35 29.01 -3.30
N TYR A 33 -15.26 28.41 -2.83
CA TYR A 33 -15.02 28.08 -1.42
C TYR A 33 -14.32 29.18 -0.60
N ILE A 34 -13.97 30.29 -1.23
CA ILE A 34 -13.48 31.48 -0.54
C ILE A 34 -14.68 32.35 -0.16
N SER A 35 -14.78 32.74 1.11
CA SER A 35 -15.84 33.62 1.60
C SER A 35 -15.79 34.98 0.91
N GLY A 36 -16.95 35.65 0.76
CA GLY A 36 -17.05 36.95 0.11
C GLY A 36 -16.04 37.96 0.63
N LYS A 37 -15.89 38.05 1.97
CA LYS A 37 -14.76 38.64 2.69
C LYS A 37 -14.19 37.53 3.55
N HIS A 38 -12.95 37.13 3.34
CA HIS A 38 -12.36 35.97 3.99
C HIS A 38 -11.44 36.37 5.14
N CYS A 39 -10.42 37.15 4.85
CA CYS A 39 -9.50 37.67 5.84
C CYS A 39 -9.00 39.07 5.47
N VAL A 40 -8.35 39.69 6.43
CA VAL A 40 -7.69 40.99 6.26
C VAL A 40 -6.25 40.88 6.73
N ILE A 41 -5.33 41.45 5.98
CA ILE A 41 -3.92 41.61 6.36
C ILE A 41 -3.64 43.06 6.56
N ARG A 42 -3.13 43.43 7.73
CA ARG A 42 -2.73 44.78 8.09
C ARG A 42 -1.23 44.88 8.25
N SER A 43 -0.65 45.89 7.64
CA SER A 43 0.73 46.30 7.88
C SER A 43 0.71 47.52 8.80
N GLU A 44 1.21 47.36 10.01
CA GLU A 44 1.32 48.43 11.01
C GLU A 44 2.78 48.58 11.40
N ALA A 45 3.40 49.70 11.03
CA ALA A 45 4.82 49.96 11.27
C ALA A 45 5.76 48.83 10.73
N GLY A 46 5.40 48.22 9.61
CA GLY A 46 6.18 47.11 9.01
C GLY A 46 5.93 45.72 9.64
N ILE A 47 5.11 45.63 10.67
CA ILE A 47 4.66 44.37 11.25
C ILE A 47 3.36 43.95 10.58
N LEU A 48 3.31 42.74 10.06
CA LEU A 48 2.13 42.20 9.38
C LEU A 48 1.25 41.43 10.35
N HIS A 49 -0.04 41.71 10.32
CA HIS A 49 -1.06 41.02 11.08
C HIS A 49 -2.09 40.44 10.14
N VAL A 50 -2.50 39.21 10.35
CA VAL A 50 -3.63 38.58 9.64
C VAL A 50 -4.78 38.37 10.63
N GLU A 51 -6.01 38.63 10.16
CA GLU A 51 -7.24 38.47 10.93
C GLU A 51 -8.31 37.80 10.06
N ASP A 52 -8.88 36.70 10.56
CA ASP A 52 -10.00 36.02 9.94
C ASP A 52 -11.30 36.79 10.14
N LEU A 53 -12.03 37.07 9.06
CA LEU A 53 -13.30 37.79 9.10
C LEU A 53 -14.50 36.83 9.29
N LYS A 54 -14.36 35.84 10.12
CA LYS A 54 -15.34 34.75 10.34
C LYS A 54 -15.67 34.03 9.04
N SER A 55 -14.63 33.65 8.32
CA SER A 55 -14.77 32.94 7.07
C SER A 55 -15.32 31.53 7.28
N THR A 56 -16.06 31.01 6.31
CA THR A 56 -16.70 29.68 6.39
C THR A 56 -15.67 28.55 6.57
N ASN A 57 -14.52 28.68 5.93
CA ASN A 57 -13.50 27.65 5.92
C ASN A 57 -12.27 27.96 6.81
N GLY A 58 -12.26 29.12 7.49
CA GLY A 58 -11.19 29.57 8.37
C GLY A 58 -9.92 30.01 7.66
N VAL A 59 -9.05 30.71 8.41
CA VAL A 59 -7.71 31.12 8.00
C VAL A 59 -6.71 30.29 8.79
N TYR A 60 -5.71 29.75 8.10
CA TYR A 60 -4.69 28.91 8.71
C TYR A 60 -3.30 29.49 8.50
N LEU A 61 -2.54 29.59 9.58
CA LEU A 61 -1.14 30.02 9.58
C LEU A 61 -0.24 28.81 9.88
N ASN A 62 0.62 28.45 8.93
CA ASN A 62 1.52 27.30 9.05
C ASN A 62 0.80 25.99 9.45
N GLY A 63 -0.46 25.82 9.01
CA GLY A 63 -1.28 24.66 9.29
C GLY A 63 -2.17 24.76 10.53
N SER A 64 -2.01 25.77 11.39
CA SER A 64 -2.87 26.02 12.56
C SER A 64 -3.94 27.05 12.26
N GLN A 65 -5.19 26.77 12.64
CA GLN A 65 -6.28 27.73 12.47
C GLN A 65 -6.09 28.93 13.39
N ILE A 66 -6.30 30.12 12.86
CA ILE A 66 -6.13 31.38 13.57
C ILE A 66 -7.36 32.26 13.42
N THR A 67 -7.64 33.05 14.46
CA THR A 67 -8.56 34.17 14.38
C THR A 67 -7.79 35.47 14.13
N LYS A 68 -6.62 35.61 14.74
CA LYS A 68 -5.71 36.73 14.53
C LYS A 68 -4.28 36.29 14.86
N ALA A 69 -3.30 36.67 14.05
CA ALA A 69 -1.89 36.35 14.28
C ALA A 69 -0.96 37.41 13.69
N VAL A 70 0.25 37.48 14.23
CA VAL A 70 1.37 38.24 13.67
C VAL A 70 2.09 37.37 12.66
N LEU A 71 2.39 37.92 11.48
CA LEU A 71 3.08 37.22 10.41
C LEU A 71 4.57 37.51 10.43
N LYS A 72 5.35 36.47 10.19
CA LYS A 72 6.81 36.53 10.04
C LYS A 72 7.20 36.17 8.60
N SER A 73 8.38 36.62 8.18
CA SER A 73 8.94 36.20 6.90
C SER A 73 9.13 34.67 6.89
N GLY A 74 8.60 34.02 5.85
CA GLY A 74 8.54 32.56 5.73
C GLY A 74 7.20 31.94 6.12
N ASP A 75 6.29 32.69 6.73
CA ASP A 75 4.98 32.18 7.10
C ASP A 75 4.08 31.92 5.90
N ILE A 76 3.21 30.93 6.04
CA ILE A 76 2.24 30.52 5.00
C ILE A 76 0.84 30.68 5.55
N ILE A 77 0.08 31.54 4.90
CA ILE A 77 -1.36 31.66 5.12
C ILE A 77 -2.06 30.73 4.13
N SER A 78 -2.87 29.82 4.64
CA SER A 78 -3.68 28.91 3.81
C SER A 78 -5.16 29.24 3.96
N LEU A 79 -5.79 29.51 2.82
CA LEU A 79 -7.23 29.70 2.68
C LEU A 79 -7.76 28.53 1.86
N LEU A 80 -7.96 27.40 2.53
CA LEU A 80 -8.21 26.11 1.89
C LEU A 80 -7.04 25.67 0.97
N ASN A 81 -7.25 25.62 -0.33
CA ASN A 81 -6.24 25.29 -1.34
C ASN A 81 -5.41 26.50 -1.82
N VAL A 82 -5.78 27.72 -1.39
CA VAL A 82 -5.04 28.94 -1.73
C VAL A 82 -3.94 29.16 -0.71
N ARG A 83 -2.71 29.36 -1.18
CA ARG A 83 -1.55 29.62 -0.33
C ARG A 83 -0.97 30.98 -0.62
N ILE A 84 -0.81 31.76 0.44
CA ILE A 84 -0.21 33.08 0.42
C ILE A 84 1.05 33.01 1.28
N ILE A 85 2.17 33.33 0.68
CA ILE A 85 3.46 33.30 1.33
C ILE A 85 3.81 34.70 1.76
N VAL A 86 4.25 34.84 2.99
CA VAL A 86 4.78 36.09 3.53
C VAL A 86 6.30 36.08 3.41
N LYS A 87 6.87 37.04 2.69
CA LYS A 87 8.32 37.22 2.61
C LYS A 87 8.62 38.72 2.59
N ASP A 88 9.29 39.21 3.60
CA ASP A 88 9.81 40.58 3.71
C ASP A 88 8.77 41.66 3.35
N SER A 89 7.62 41.68 3.98
CA SER A 89 6.51 42.59 3.71
C SER A 89 5.83 42.43 2.33
N CYS A 90 6.11 41.34 1.62
CA CYS A 90 5.46 40.96 0.38
C CYS A 90 4.58 39.71 0.58
N LEU A 91 3.45 39.69 -0.11
CA LEU A 91 2.54 38.54 -0.19
C LEU A 91 2.67 37.90 -1.58
N TYR A 92 3.03 36.64 -1.62
CA TYR A 92 3.15 35.85 -2.85
C TYR A 92 1.98 34.91 -3.01
N PHE A 93 1.24 35.04 -4.10
CA PHE A 93 0.12 34.17 -4.44
C PHE A 93 0.61 33.13 -5.45
N LYS A 94 0.57 31.84 -5.08
CA LYS A 94 1.12 30.77 -5.91
C LYS A 94 0.01 29.98 -6.60
N GLY A 95 0.16 29.79 -7.91
CA GLY A 95 -0.62 28.79 -8.67
C GLY A 95 -2.05 29.19 -9.01
N LEU A 96 -2.42 30.46 -8.87
CA LEU A 96 -3.81 30.91 -9.03
C LEU A 96 -4.12 31.56 -10.39
N GLY A 97 -3.12 31.78 -11.23
CA GLY A 97 -3.29 32.31 -12.59
C GLY A 97 -4.26 33.52 -12.68
N ASP A 98 -5.21 33.45 -13.59
CA ASP A 98 -6.20 34.52 -13.83
C ASP A 98 -7.33 34.57 -12.78
N VAL A 99 -7.31 33.68 -11.77
CA VAL A 99 -8.34 33.62 -10.71
C VAL A 99 -8.11 34.65 -9.61
N VAL A 100 -6.92 35.25 -9.53
CA VAL A 100 -6.60 36.32 -8.57
C VAL A 100 -6.55 37.67 -9.26
N SER A 101 -7.32 38.59 -8.75
CA SER A 101 -7.30 40.00 -9.19
C SER A 101 -6.92 40.90 -8.03
N ILE A 102 -5.91 41.75 -8.20
CA ILE A 102 -5.42 42.69 -7.19
C ILE A 102 -5.81 44.09 -7.60
N ARG A 103 -6.49 44.83 -6.70
CA ARG A 103 -6.97 46.19 -6.94
C ARG A 103 -6.51 47.14 -5.83
N GLY A 104 -6.18 48.36 -6.21
CA GLY A 104 -5.94 49.46 -5.27
C GLY A 104 -4.59 49.48 -4.57
N ILE A 105 -3.67 48.63 -4.95
CA ILE A 105 -2.28 48.61 -4.47
C ILE A 105 -1.38 48.43 -5.69
N ALA A 106 -0.22 49.10 -5.75
CA ALA A 106 0.67 49.05 -6.91
C ALA A 106 1.16 47.60 -7.14
N GLU A 107 0.86 47.05 -8.33
CA GLU A 107 1.40 45.79 -8.81
C GLU A 107 2.85 46.00 -9.27
N GLU A 108 3.84 45.42 -8.58
CA GLU A 108 5.18 45.25 -9.14
C GLU A 108 5.27 43.91 -9.87
N LYS A 109 5.51 43.94 -11.18
CA LYS A 109 5.79 42.72 -11.94
C LYS A 109 7.12 42.12 -11.48
N ALA A 110 7.10 40.89 -10.98
CA ALA A 110 8.30 40.21 -10.53
C ALA A 110 9.35 40.10 -11.64
N TYR A 111 10.57 40.52 -11.34
CA TYR A 111 11.71 40.49 -12.24
C TYR A 111 12.20 39.05 -12.43
N GLN A 112 12.43 38.64 -13.68
CA GLN A 112 12.89 37.33 -14.06
C GLN A 112 14.39 37.16 -13.79
N LYS A 113 14.81 36.86 -12.60
CA LYS A 113 16.09 36.17 -12.38
C LYS A 113 16.07 35.53 -10.98
N GLU A 114 15.57 34.31 -10.92
CA GLU A 114 15.83 33.46 -9.75
C GLU A 114 17.05 32.58 -10.04
N THR A 115 18.14 32.87 -9.33
CA THR A 115 19.26 31.93 -9.21
C THR A 115 18.78 30.67 -8.47
N ALA A 116 19.33 29.51 -8.81
CA ALA A 116 18.90 28.18 -8.33
C ALA A 116 18.82 28.00 -6.78
N ALA A 117 19.27 28.99 -6.00
CA ALA A 117 19.25 28.98 -4.52
C ALA A 117 17.93 29.48 -3.89
N GLU A 118 17.03 30.17 -4.64
CA GLU A 118 15.83 30.81 -4.10
C GLU A 118 14.52 30.02 -4.28
N LYS A 119 14.59 28.79 -4.83
CA LYS A 119 13.43 27.93 -5.04
C LYS A 119 13.00 27.15 -3.79
N LYS A 120 13.02 27.70 -2.60
CA LYS A 120 12.28 27.16 -1.46
C LYS A 120 10.83 27.62 -1.50
N GLY A 121 10.07 27.04 -2.41
CA GLY A 121 8.62 27.20 -2.46
C GLY A 121 7.97 26.53 -1.25
N CYS A 122 6.83 27.05 -0.83
CA CYS A 122 6.05 26.60 0.33
C CYS A 122 5.25 25.33 0.10
N SER A 123 5.21 24.77 -1.09
CA SER A 123 4.81 23.39 -1.30
C SER A 123 6.05 22.53 -1.18
N ILE A 124 5.95 21.51 -0.36
CA ILE A 124 6.98 20.49 -0.27
C ILE A 124 6.87 19.67 -1.55
N LYS A 125 7.81 19.88 -2.46
CA LYS A 125 7.90 19.05 -3.65
C LYS A 125 8.43 17.68 -3.25
N TYR A 126 7.64 16.66 -3.50
CA TYR A 126 7.97 15.29 -3.18
C TYR A 126 8.12 14.47 -4.45
N LYS A 127 9.25 13.79 -4.57
CA LYS A 127 9.49 12.84 -5.65
C LYS A 127 9.31 11.43 -5.10
N ARG A 128 8.38 10.69 -5.69
CA ARG A 128 8.14 9.29 -5.35
C ARG A 128 9.41 8.47 -5.55
N SER A 129 9.83 7.77 -4.51
CA SER A 129 10.97 6.85 -4.59
C SER A 129 10.53 5.49 -5.14
N PRO A 130 11.39 4.78 -5.88
CA PRO A 130 11.12 3.38 -6.19
C PRO A 130 10.94 2.57 -4.91
N ARG A 131 9.88 1.78 -4.85
CA ARG A 131 9.59 0.91 -3.71
C ARG A 131 10.60 -0.23 -3.67
N THR A 132 11.17 -0.48 -2.51
CA THR A 132 11.97 -1.67 -2.24
C THR A 132 11.15 -2.60 -1.37
N GLN A 133 10.45 -3.54 -1.99
CA GLN A 133 9.70 -4.55 -1.26
C GLN A 133 10.67 -5.53 -0.60
N ALA A 134 10.47 -5.81 0.68
CA ALA A 134 11.18 -6.87 1.34
C ALA A 134 10.59 -8.22 0.90
N MET A 135 11.45 -9.13 0.48
CA MET A 135 11.01 -10.47 0.13
C MET A 135 10.70 -11.26 1.40
N LEU A 136 9.49 -11.81 1.47
CA LEU A 136 9.14 -12.77 2.50
C LEU A 136 10.01 -14.03 2.35
N PRO A 137 10.37 -14.70 3.46
CA PRO A 137 11.02 -16.01 3.39
C PRO A 137 10.18 -16.98 2.55
N ASP A 138 10.81 -17.71 1.64
CA ASP A 138 10.15 -18.67 0.73
C ASP A 138 10.66 -20.10 0.87
N LYS A 139 11.64 -20.31 1.73
CA LYS A 139 12.38 -21.56 1.86
C LYS A 139 11.60 -22.57 2.68
N GLU A 140 11.05 -23.59 2.04
CA GLU A 140 10.33 -24.69 2.68
C GLU A 140 11.11 -25.30 3.86
N ILE A 141 10.42 -25.54 4.97
CA ILE A 141 10.97 -26.22 6.14
C ILE A 141 10.45 -27.65 6.14
N VAL A 142 11.37 -28.61 5.99
CA VAL A 142 11.03 -30.02 5.98
C VAL A 142 11.48 -30.66 7.30
N LEU A 143 10.52 -31.07 8.11
CA LEU A 143 10.79 -31.77 9.38
C LEU A 143 11.22 -33.22 9.12
N ALA A 144 12.25 -33.66 9.81
CA ALA A 144 12.64 -35.06 9.79
C ALA A 144 11.59 -35.91 10.51
N SER A 145 11.28 -37.06 9.95
CA SER A 145 10.43 -38.04 10.62
C SER A 145 11.08 -38.57 11.92
N ALA A 146 10.25 -38.90 12.90
CA ALA A 146 10.74 -39.49 14.14
C ALA A 146 11.55 -40.77 13.85
N PRO A 147 12.64 -41.01 14.58
CA PRO A 147 13.36 -42.25 14.48
C PRO A 147 12.44 -43.45 14.80
N THR A 148 12.65 -44.56 14.11
CA THR A 148 11.82 -45.77 14.29
C THR A 148 11.88 -46.29 15.72
N LYS A 149 10.73 -46.72 16.25
CA LYS A 149 10.62 -47.36 17.56
C LYS A 149 11.42 -48.68 17.56
N ALA A 150 12.12 -48.95 18.63
CA ALA A 150 12.79 -50.22 18.75
C ALA A 150 11.78 -51.38 18.74
N ALA A 151 12.07 -52.45 18.00
CA ALA A 151 11.16 -53.59 17.90
C ALA A 151 10.79 -54.11 19.31
N LYS A 152 9.49 -54.28 19.55
CA LYS A 152 8.98 -54.80 20.82
C LYS A 152 9.63 -56.15 21.14
N PHE A 153 10.06 -56.28 22.38
CA PHE A 153 10.56 -57.54 22.86
C PHE A 153 9.41 -58.53 23.01
N GLU A 154 9.23 -59.41 22.02
CA GLU A 154 8.35 -60.56 22.17
C GLU A 154 8.96 -61.53 23.21
N LYS A 155 8.24 -61.69 24.33
CA LYS A 155 8.60 -62.81 25.28
C LYS A 155 8.57 -64.09 24.50
N SER A 156 9.76 -64.61 24.21
CA SER A 156 9.87 -65.92 23.58
C SER A 156 9.06 -66.97 24.38
N ARG A 157 7.96 -67.44 23.76
CA ARG A 157 7.16 -68.54 24.28
C ARG A 157 8.00 -69.86 24.47
N GLY A 158 9.21 -69.85 23.93
CA GLY A 158 10.16 -70.94 24.07
C GLY A 158 10.64 -71.21 25.51
N MET A 159 10.47 -70.24 26.43
CA MET A 159 10.92 -70.48 27.84
C MET A 159 10.07 -71.50 28.57
N LEU A 160 8.76 -71.52 28.34
CA LEU A 160 7.91 -72.61 28.92
C LEU A 160 8.10 -73.91 28.22
N ALA A 161 8.31 -73.95 26.93
CA ALA A 161 8.56 -75.13 26.14
C ALA A 161 9.94 -75.76 26.47
N SER A 162 10.99 -74.97 26.70
CA SER A 162 12.30 -75.46 27.10
C SER A 162 12.34 -76.04 28.55
N LEU A 163 11.55 -75.39 29.44
CA LEU A 163 11.40 -75.94 30.82
C LEU A 163 10.57 -77.19 30.84
N LEU A 164 9.50 -77.28 30.06
CA LEU A 164 8.70 -78.51 29.93
C LEU A 164 9.44 -79.61 29.22
N GLY A 165 10.21 -79.32 28.18
CA GLY A 165 11.05 -80.31 27.48
C GLY A 165 12.16 -80.82 28.32
N SER A 166 12.85 -80.00 29.11
CA SER A 166 13.89 -80.43 30.06
C SER A 166 13.32 -81.14 31.25
N GLY A 167 12.11 -80.76 31.72
CA GLY A 167 11.40 -81.52 32.77
C GLY A 167 11.00 -82.94 32.34
N ALA A 168 10.57 -83.11 31.12
CA ALA A 168 10.24 -84.42 30.54
C ALA A 168 11.49 -85.32 30.36
N MET A 169 12.64 -84.76 29.95
CA MET A 169 13.90 -85.47 29.87
C MET A 169 14.42 -85.91 31.25
N VAL A 170 14.24 -85.05 32.24
CA VAL A 170 14.62 -85.39 33.62
C VAL A 170 13.72 -86.50 34.20
N ALA A 171 12.43 -86.38 33.95
CA ALA A 171 11.47 -87.42 34.39
C ALA A 171 11.76 -88.81 33.75
N SER A 172 12.08 -88.82 32.44
CA SER A 172 12.44 -90.06 31.74
C SER A 172 13.79 -90.70 32.23
N SER A 173 14.71 -89.85 32.70
CA SER A 173 16.02 -90.36 33.24
C SER A 173 15.94 -90.86 34.65
N LEU A 174 14.89 -90.58 35.41
CA LEU A 174 14.66 -91.10 36.78
C LEU A 174 14.09 -92.52 36.82
N THR A 175 13.52 -92.99 35.73
CA THR A 175 12.88 -94.28 35.62
C THR A 175 13.83 -95.44 35.25
N MET A 176 15.09 -95.18 34.92
CA MET A 176 16.10 -96.21 34.62
C MET A 176 17.01 -96.44 35.81
N GLY A 177 16.97 -97.74 36.35
CA GLY A 177 17.60 -98.20 37.58
C GLY A 177 19.11 -98.08 37.68
N ALA A 178 19.61 -98.23 38.92
CA ALA A 178 20.97 -98.33 39.49
C ALA A 178 22.10 -97.66 38.69
N ALA A 179 22.50 -96.47 39.10
CA ALA A 179 23.51 -95.66 38.43
C ALA A 179 24.82 -95.61 39.21
N SER A 180 25.94 -95.76 38.52
CA SER A 180 27.28 -95.48 39.01
C SER A 180 27.45 -93.99 39.46
N PRO A 181 28.39 -93.68 40.37
CA PRO A 181 28.61 -92.30 40.87
C PRO A 181 28.83 -91.25 39.76
N ALA A 182 29.43 -91.70 38.66
CA ALA A 182 29.65 -90.83 37.49
C ALA A 182 28.35 -90.48 36.78
N LEU A 183 27.35 -91.36 36.77
CA LEU A 183 26.04 -91.11 36.19
C LEU A 183 25.19 -90.18 37.09
N LEU A 184 25.38 -90.20 38.40
CA LEU A 184 24.75 -89.25 39.33
C LEU A 184 25.32 -87.87 39.19
N ALA A 185 26.62 -87.69 38.96
CA ALA A 185 27.25 -86.41 38.69
C ALA A 185 26.76 -85.81 37.32
N ALA A 186 26.65 -86.65 36.29
CA ALA A 186 26.10 -86.25 35.00
C ALA A 186 24.63 -85.85 35.08
N ARG A 187 23.80 -86.52 35.91
CA ARG A 187 22.41 -86.22 36.19
C ARG A 187 22.26 -84.87 36.95
N ALA A 188 23.15 -84.62 37.94
CA ALA A 188 23.20 -83.36 38.67
C ALA A 188 23.58 -82.17 37.73
N ALA A 189 24.54 -82.40 36.82
CA ALA A 189 24.90 -81.40 35.81
C ALA A 189 23.75 -81.11 34.83
N MET A 190 22.94 -82.09 34.43
CA MET A 190 21.75 -81.89 33.59
C MET A 190 20.64 -81.09 34.27
N LEU A 191 20.55 -81.13 35.62
CA LEU A 191 19.61 -80.30 36.38
C LEU A 191 20.10 -78.89 36.56
N VAL A 192 21.39 -78.65 36.64
CA VAL A 192 21.98 -77.34 36.82
C VAL A 192 21.97 -76.53 35.51
N MET A 193 22.17 -77.17 34.35
CA MET A 193 22.18 -76.49 33.05
C MET A 193 20.88 -75.69 32.70
N PRO A 194 19.68 -76.31 32.83
CA PRO A 194 18.45 -75.54 32.52
C PRO A 194 18.21 -74.43 33.52
N VAL A 195 18.57 -74.54 34.77
CA VAL A 195 18.45 -73.51 35.78
C VAL A 195 19.44 -72.38 35.52
N SER A 196 20.70 -72.68 35.20
CA SER A 196 21.69 -71.65 34.86
C SER A 196 21.38 -70.97 33.55
N SER A 197 20.87 -71.72 32.56
CA SER A 197 20.40 -71.08 31.28
C SER A 197 19.19 -70.23 31.49
N ALA A 198 18.22 -70.60 32.33
CA ALA A 198 17.06 -69.82 32.68
C ALA A 198 17.44 -68.49 33.43
N VAL A 199 18.37 -68.60 34.38
CA VAL A 199 18.91 -67.42 35.11
C VAL A 199 19.71 -66.52 34.16
N SER A 200 20.55 -67.07 33.30
CA SER A 200 21.31 -66.34 32.31
C SER A 200 20.36 -65.61 31.29
N MET A 201 19.32 -66.35 30.86
CA MET A 201 18.30 -65.82 29.95
C MET A 201 17.46 -64.71 30.61
N ARG A 202 17.12 -64.87 31.90
CA ARG A 202 16.43 -63.85 32.70
C ARG A 202 17.29 -62.59 32.87
N ASN A 203 18.58 -62.77 33.17
CA ASN A 203 19.52 -61.64 33.26
C ASN A 203 19.78 -60.96 31.91
N SER A 204 19.93 -61.74 30.82
CA SER A 204 20.09 -61.17 29.47
C SER A 204 18.84 -60.47 29.02
N ASN A 205 17.63 -60.97 29.29
CA ASN A 205 16.37 -60.35 29.00
C ASN A 205 16.17 -59.06 29.83
N GLY A 206 16.56 -59.08 31.12
CA GLY A 206 16.55 -57.87 31.95
C GLY A 206 17.49 -56.79 31.44
N ARG A 207 18.71 -57.15 31.02
CA ARG A 207 19.66 -56.20 30.40
C ARG A 207 19.17 -55.66 29.04
N ARG A 208 18.56 -56.53 28.22
CA ARG A 208 17.95 -56.09 26.93
C ARG A 208 16.78 -55.15 27.13
N LYS A 209 15.87 -55.45 28.08
CA LYS A 209 14.75 -54.58 28.42
C LYS A 209 15.26 -53.22 28.88
N LYS A 210 16.25 -53.19 29.77
CA LYS A 210 16.85 -51.96 30.26
C LYS A 210 17.50 -51.14 29.13
N LYS A 211 18.22 -51.80 28.22
CA LYS A 211 18.79 -51.12 27.02
C LYS A 211 17.71 -50.60 26.07
N LEU A 212 16.58 -51.28 25.92
CA LEU A 212 15.46 -50.83 25.12
C LEU A 212 14.78 -49.58 25.75
N GLU A 213 14.61 -49.59 27.08
CA GLU A 213 14.09 -48.47 27.83
C GLU A 213 15.04 -47.24 27.74
N GLU A 214 16.35 -47.47 27.89
CA GLU A 214 17.38 -46.43 27.72
C GLU A 214 17.39 -45.88 26.29
N TYR A 215 17.26 -46.76 25.27
CA TYR A 215 17.18 -46.34 23.87
C TYR A 215 15.93 -45.49 23.61
N GLU A 216 14.77 -45.92 24.14
CA GLU A 216 13.52 -45.22 23.97
C GLU A 216 13.54 -43.81 24.62
N LEU A 217 14.09 -43.74 25.82
CA LEU A 217 14.28 -42.47 26.52
C LEU A 217 15.24 -41.53 25.75
N LEU A 218 16.32 -42.10 25.20
CA LEU A 218 17.27 -41.34 24.38
C LEU A 218 16.62 -40.90 23.05
N ARG A 219 15.79 -41.75 22.43
CA ARG A 219 15.03 -41.46 21.21
C ARG A 219 14.09 -40.28 21.45
N GLN A 220 13.31 -40.35 22.55
CA GLN A 220 12.37 -39.29 22.93
C GLN A 220 13.09 -37.98 23.18
N LYS A 221 14.17 -38.02 23.98
CA LYS A 221 14.95 -36.83 24.29
C LYS A 221 15.54 -36.17 23.04
N LYS A 222 16.22 -36.94 22.19
CA LYS A 222 16.84 -36.40 20.97
C LYS A 222 15.82 -35.84 19.99
N TYR A 223 14.66 -36.48 19.87
CA TYR A 223 13.62 -35.95 18.98
C TYR A 223 12.94 -34.71 19.55
N PHE A 224 12.74 -34.67 20.87
CA PHE A 224 12.27 -33.47 21.56
C PHE A 224 13.22 -32.29 21.38
N ASP A 225 14.53 -32.52 21.59
CA ASP A 225 15.56 -31.49 21.38
C ASP A 225 15.52 -30.98 19.91
N TYR A 226 15.40 -31.91 18.94
CA TYR A 226 15.27 -31.59 17.53
C TYR A 226 14.01 -30.76 17.22
N ILE A 227 12.84 -31.18 17.72
CA ILE A 227 11.57 -30.44 17.53
C ILE A 227 11.66 -29.03 18.14
N SER A 228 12.28 -28.92 19.32
CA SER A 228 12.50 -27.61 19.97
C SER A 228 13.40 -26.69 19.13
N GLU A 229 14.47 -27.26 18.54
CA GLU A 229 15.33 -26.49 17.61
C GLU A 229 14.59 -26.05 16.34
N GLN A 230 13.78 -26.97 15.76
CA GLN A 230 12.97 -26.59 14.59
C GLN A 230 11.90 -25.56 14.93
N LYS A 231 11.27 -25.66 16.10
CA LYS A 231 10.32 -24.63 16.58
C LYS A 231 11.00 -23.26 16.65
N ALA A 232 12.17 -23.16 17.29
CA ALA A 232 12.91 -21.90 17.36
C ALA A 232 13.27 -21.33 15.97
N ARG A 233 13.55 -22.20 15.00
CA ARG A 233 13.80 -21.80 13.61
C ARG A 233 12.54 -21.27 12.92
N ILE A 234 11.39 -21.94 13.13
CA ILE A 234 10.10 -21.51 12.57
C ILE A 234 9.68 -20.19 13.22
N ASP A 235 9.83 -20.05 14.54
CA ASP A 235 9.54 -18.83 15.28
C ASP A 235 10.38 -17.64 14.76
N ALA A 236 11.65 -17.87 14.42
CA ALA A 236 12.50 -16.84 13.83
C ALA A 236 12.01 -16.41 12.43
N VAL A 237 11.50 -17.35 11.63
CA VAL A 237 10.87 -17.04 10.32
C VAL A 237 9.57 -16.27 10.51
N ALA A 238 8.74 -16.68 11.48
CA ALA A 238 7.49 -15.99 11.81
C ALA A 238 7.75 -14.55 12.27
N GLU A 239 8.79 -14.32 13.08
CA GLU A 239 9.21 -12.98 13.52
C GLU A 239 9.67 -12.13 12.32
N GLN A 240 10.48 -12.70 11.44
CA GLN A 240 10.90 -12.01 10.22
C GLN A 240 9.71 -11.65 9.31
N GLN A 241 8.75 -12.55 9.15
CA GLN A 241 7.50 -12.28 8.43
C GLN A 241 6.73 -11.15 9.07
N ARG A 242 6.57 -11.16 10.39
CA ARG A 242 5.87 -10.13 11.17
C ARG A 242 6.51 -8.76 10.98
N ASP A 243 7.83 -8.68 11.12
CA ASP A 243 8.58 -7.44 10.96
C ASP A 243 8.42 -6.83 9.55
N ILE A 244 8.44 -7.68 8.52
CA ILE A 244 8.23 -7.26 7.13
C ILE A 244 6.81 -6.73 6.96
N LEU A 245 5.80 -7.46 7.41
CA LEU A 245 4.40 -7.08 7.26
C LEU A 245 4.06 -5.78 8.01
N ILE A 246 4.57 -5.61 9.24
CA ILE A 246 4.39 -4.37 10.02
C ILE A 246 5.04 -3.19 9.31
N ARG A 247 6.24 -3.36 8.79
CA ARG A 247 6.95 -2.28 8.07
C ARG A 247 6.26 -1.90 6.76
N GLU A 248 5.72 -2.86 6.04
CA GLU A 248 5.03 -2.63 4.77
C GLU A 248 3.59 -2.13 4.93
N ASN A 249 3.00 -2.29 6.11
CA ASN A 249 1.67 -1.82 6.43
C ASN A 249 1.71 -0.99 7.73
N PRO A 250 2.13 0.28 7.65
CA PRO A 250 2.32 1.14 8.82
C PRO A 250 1.00 1.37 9.57
N SER A 251 1.10 1.56 10.89
CA SER A 251 -0.04 1.94 11.71
C SER A 251 -0.51 3.37 11.39
N PRO A 252 -1.74 3.78 11.78
CA PRO A 252 -2.19 5.15 11.61
C PRO A 252 -1.23 6.20 12.23
N VAL A 253 -0.59 5.86 13.34
CA VAL A 253 0.42 6.72 14.00
C VAL A 253 1.68 6.83 13.14
N ASP A 254 2.15 5.71 12.58
CA ASP A 254 3.31 5.71 11.68
C ASP A 254 3.01 6.47 10.38
N CYS A 255 1.79 6.34 9.84
CA CYS A 255 1.31 7.11 8.70
C CYS A 255 1.36 8.61 8.97
N LEU A 256 0.89 9.04 10.14
CA LEU A 256 0.97 10.44 10.58
C LEU A 256 2.43 10.93 10.61
N GLN A 257 3.34 10.14 11.19
CA GLN A 257 4.77 10.47 11.24
C GLN A 257 5.40 10.53 9.84
N ASN A 258 5.02 9.60 8.96
CA ASN A 258 5.49 9.58 7.57
C ASN A 258 5.11 10.88 6.83
N VAL A 259 3.91 11.39 7.05
CA VAL A 259 3.43 12.64 6.44
C VAL A 259 4.09 13.87 7.07
N ILE A 260 4.20 13.93 8.41
CA ILE A 260 4.83 15.04 9.13
C ILE A 260 6.29 15.21 8.67
N ASN A 261 7.03 14.10 8.59
CA ASN A 261 8.44 14.09 8.24
C ASN A 261 8.69 14.03 6.72
N THR A 262 7.64 13.84 5.93
CA THR A 262 7.73 13.63 4.48
C THR A 262 8.70 12.48 4.17
N ASN A 263 8.47 11.35 4.82
CA ASN A 263 9.34 10.18 4.71
C ASN A 263 9.31 9.59 3.30
N ARG A 264 10.35 8.80 2.99
CA ARG A 264 10.52 8.14 1.69
C ARG A 264 9.36 7.19 1.32
N ASN A 265 8.64 6.66 2.31
CA ASN A 265 7.56 5.69 2.13
C ASN A 265 6.21 6.32 1.78
N LEU A 266 6.15 7.65 1.67
CA LEU A 266 4.92 8.32 1.27
C LEU A 266 4.60 7.98 -0.18
N TRP A 267 3.35 7.52 -0.42
CA TRP A 267 2.82 7.19 -1.75
C TRP A 267 3.62 6.13 -2.51
N GLU A 268 4.22 5.17 -1.80
CA GLU A 268 5.09 4.19 -2.44
C GLU A 268 4.35 3.08 -3.20
N ARG A 269 3.08 2.79 -2.87
CA ARG A 269 2.29 1.79 -3.60
C ARG A 269 1.84 2.32 -4.94
N MET A 270 2.22 1.62 -5.99
CA MET A 270 1.93 2.00 -7.38
C MET A 270 0.91 1.05 -8.02
N PRO A 271 0.14 1.54 -9.00
CA PRO A 271 -0.70 0.67 -9.83
C PRO A 271 0.16 -0.44 -10.49
N GLY A 272 -0.18 -1.68 -10.22
CA GLY A 272 0.59 -2.85 -10.66
C GLY A 272 1.32 -3.57 -9.53
N ASP A 273 1.47 -2.97 -8.36
CA ASP A 273 1.94 -3.67 -7.16
C ASP A 273 0.87 -4.67 -6.70
N ARG A 274 1.30 -5.79 -6.12
CA ARG A 274 0.39 -6.87 -5.67
C ARG A 274 -0.56 -6.43 -4.57
N ASP A 275 -0.13 -5.47 -3.76
CA ASP A 275 -0.84 -4.91 -2.61
C ASP A 275 -1.38 -3.49 -2.89
N PHE A 276 -1.53 -3.13 -4.18
CA PHE A 276 -2.20 -1.90 -4.56
C PHE A 276 -3.67 -1.93 -4.12
N LEU A 277 -4.12 -0.90 -3.41
CA LEU A 277 -5.43 -0.81 -2.75
C LEU A 277 -5.68 -1.87 -1.65
N ASP A 278 -4.64 -2.49 -1.10
CA ASP A 278 -4.72 -3.21 0.16
C ASP A 278 -4.63 -2.20 1.31
N ILE A 279 -5.65 -2.18 2.18
CA ILE A 279 -5.76 -1.18 3.25
C ILE A 279 -5.74 -1.88 4.60
N ARG A 280 -4.88 -1.42 5.49
CA ARG A 280 -4.82 -1.88 6.87
C ARG A 280 -6.08 -1.48 7.64
N VAL A 281 -6.64 -2.43 8.40
CA VAL A 281 -7.82 -2.24 9.26
C VAL A 281 -7.52 -2.46 10.74
N GLY A 282 -6.39 -3.04 11.07
CA GLY A 282 -5.98 -3.34 12.44
C GLY A 282 -4.89 -4.39 12.52
N MET A 283 -4.88 -5.13 13.62
CA MET A 283 -3.96 -6.23 13.89
C MET A 283 -4.72 -7.54 13.97
N GLY A 284 -4.22 -8.57 13.31
CA GLY A 284 -4.81 -9.90 13.27
C GLY A 284 -3.75 -10.99 13.17
N TYR A 285 -4.01 -11.98 12.35
CA TYR A 285 -3.13 -13.10 12.10
C TYR A 285 -3.03 -13.38 10.60
N GLU A 286 -1.97 -14.06 10.19
CA GLU A 286 -1.76 -14.54 8.81
C GLU A 286 -1.15 -15.93 8.83
N GLU A 287 -1.33 -16.71 7.77
CA GLU A 287 -0.64 -17.99 7.65
C GLU A 287 0.87 -17.76 7.51
N LEU A 288 1.65 -18.68 8.06
CA LEU A 288 3.11 -18.66 7.91
C LEU A 288 3.47 -18.70 6.42
N CYS A 289 4.28 -17.76 5.96
CA CYS A 289 4.66 -17.63 4.55
C CYS A 289 5.46 -18.82 4.01
N VAL A 290 6.06 -19.61 4.90
CA VAL A 290 6.90 -20.75 4.58
C VAL A 290 6.13 -22.04 4.85
N PRO A 291 5.96 -22.94 3.87
CA PRO A 291 5.31 -24.22 4.12
C PRO A 291 6.19 -25.11 5.00
N VAL A 292 5.62 -25.57 6.11
CA VAL A 292 6.24 -26.56 7.00
C VAL A 292 5.63 -27.92 6.72
N LYS A 293 6.45 -28.90 6.34
CA LYS A 293 6.01 -30.25 5.98
C LYS A 293 6.83 -31.32 6.70
N THR A 294 6.21 -32.46 6.97
CA THR A 294 6.94 -33.65 7.39
C THR A 294 7.36 -34.47 6.19
N ARG A 295 8.53 -35.11 6.25
CA ARG A 295 8.86 -36.15 5.27
C ARG A 295 7.94 -37.35 5.50
N THR A 296 7.00 -37.53 4.57
CA THR A 296 6.17 -38.75 4.56
C THR A 296 7.05 -39.95 4.18
N TYR A 297 7.25 -40.87 5.12
CA TYR A 297 7.87 -42.14 4.79
C TYR A 297 6.82 -43.00 4.07
N SER A 298 7.08 -43.39 2.84
CA SER A 298 6.28 -44.37 2.09
C SER A 298 6.52 -45.79 2.60
N GLY A 299 6.30 -46.01 3.87
CA GLY A 299 6.47 -47.32 4.53
C GLY A 299 5.22 -47.68 5.32
N THR A 300 4.92 -48.95 5.40
CA THR A 300 3.81 -49.62 6.09
C THR A 300 3.14 -48.80 7.18
N VAL A 301 1.82 -48.63 7.06
CA VAL A 301 0.97 -48.02 8.09
C VAL A 301 1.26 -48.70 9.44
N SER A 302 1.86 -47.97 10.37
CA SER A 302 2.07 -48.43 11.73
C SER A 302 0.72 -48.46 12.44
N ILE A 303 0.29 -49.60 12.94
CA ILE A 303 -0.95 -49.78 13.71
C ILE A 303 -0.79 -49.26 15.14
N GLU A 304 0.45 -48.93 15.56
CA GLU A 304 0.73 -48.46 16.92
C GLU A 304 0.85 -46.93 16.92
N GLU A 305 0.06 -46.30 17.76
CA GLU A 305 0.19 -44.86 18.07
C GLU A 305 1.57 -44.61 18.70
N ASP A 306 2.35 -43.74 18.08
CA ASP A 306 3.63 -43.29 18.59
C ASP A 306 3.49 -41.79 18.93
N GLU A 307 3.47 -41.47 20.23
CA GLU A 307 3.33 -40.08 20.74
C GLU A 307 4.35 -39.12 20.12
N ILE A 308 5.53 -39.64 19.72
CA ILE A 308 6.59 -38.84 19.12
C ILE A 308 6.23 -38.40 17.67
N LEU A 309 5.49 -39.25 16.95
CA LEU A 309 5.00 -38.89 15.59
C LEU A 309 4.02 -37.70 15.64
N ALA A 310 3.17 -37.66 16.66
CA ALA A 310 2.23 -36.56 16.87
C ALA A 310 2.93 -35.22 17.12
N MET A 311 4.15 -35.20 17.66
CA MET A 311 4.88 -33.97 17.97
C MET A 311 5.18 -33.12 16.73
N SER A 312 5.48 -33.71 15.58
CA SER A 312 5.73 -32.99 14.34
C SER A 312 4.44 -32.41 13.74
N GLU A 313 3.33 -33.15 13.83
CA GLU A 313 2.01 -32.70 13.37
C GLU A 313 1.50 -31.57 14.28
N GLN A 314 1.68 -31.71 15.58
CA GLN A 314 1.34 -30.67 16.55
C GLN A 314 2.16 -29.40 16.32
N LEU A 315 3.48 -29.51 16.07
CA LEU A 315 4.32 -28.36 15.75
C LEU A 315 3.83 -27.64 14.49
N ILE A 316 3.46 -28.36 13.43
CA ILE A 316 2.93 -27.78 12.19
C ILE A 316 1.66 -26.99 12.48
N GLU A 317 0.74 -27.57 13.25
CA GLU A 317 -0.53 -26.89 13.57
C GLU A 317 -0.31 -25.68 14.48
N GLU A 318 0.55 -25.78 15.51
CA GLU A 318 0.90 -24.66 16.41
C GLU A 318 1.59 -23.51 15.69
N THR A 319 2.38 -23.78 14.65
CA THR A 319 3.16 -22.76 13.95
C THR A 319 2.54 -22.32 12.62
N ARG A 320 1.35 -22.83 12.31
CA ARG A 320 0.65 -22.51 11.06
C ARG A 320 0.29 -21.02 10.93
N ILE A 321 0.05 -20.34 12.05
CA ILE A 321 -0.45 -18.99 12.14
C ILE A 321 0.59 -18.09 12.79
N VAL A 322 0.80 -16.91 12.20
CA VAL A 322 1.60 -15.82 12.76
C VAL A 322 0.64 -14.76 13.29
N ASP A 323 0.63 -14.58 14.59
CA ASP A 323 -0.20 -13.59 15.27
C ASP A 323 0.45 -12.20 15.28
N ASN A 324 -0.36 -11.18 15.60
CA ASN A 324 0.08 -9.79 15.70
C ASN A 324 0.71 -9.27 14.40
N VAL A 325 0.06 -9.53 13.29
CA VAL A 325 0.38 -8.98 11.97
C VAL A 325 -0.72 -8.03 11.50
N PRO A 326 -0.44 -7.06 10.62
CA PRO A 326 -1.44 -6.17 10.09
C PRO A 326 -2.55 -6.91 9.33
N ALA A 327 -3.79 -6.73 9.76
CA ALA A 327 -4.97 -7.18 9.04
C ALA A 327 -5.29 -6.17 7.92
N ARG A 328 -5.53 -6.68 6.70
CA ARG A 328 -5.70 -5.87 5.48
C ARG A 328 -6.95 -6.26 4.72
N ILE A 329 -7.52 -5.29 4.02
CA ILE A 329 -8.63 -5.48 3.08
C ILE A 329 -8.15 -5.00 1.70
N SER A 330 -8.24 -5.88 0.69
CA SER A 330 -7.99 -5.51 -0.69
C SER A 330 -9.24 -4.91 -1.31
N LEU A 331 -9.25 -3.61 -1.55
CA LEU A 331 -10.36 -2.94 -2.24
C LEU A 331 -10.36 -3.24 -3.75
N LEU A 332 -9.24 -3.65 -4.30
CA LEU A 332 -9.16 -4.07 -5.70
C LEU A 332 -9.89 -5.40 -5.93
N ASN A 333 -9.73 -6.35 -5.00
CA ASN A 333 -10.37 -7.67 -5.08
C ASN A 333 -11.81 -7.68 -4.52
N ASN A 334 -12.12 -6.77 -3.59
CA ASN A 334 -13.42 -6.60 -2.99
C ASN A 334 -13.96 -5.20 -3.34
N SER A 335 -14.55 -5.07 -4.52
CA SER A 335 -15.04 -3.79 -5.05
C SER A 335 -16.17 -3.18 -4.21
N SER A 336 -16.83 -3.95 -3.36
CA SER A 336 -17.90 -3.50 -2.47
C SER A 336 -17.73 -4.06 -1.05
N VAL A 337 -17.49 -3.20 -0.07
CA VAL A 337 -17.26 -3.56 1.33
C VAL A 337 -18.31 -2.86 2.21
N GLY A 338 -19.07 -3.64 2.95
CA GLY A 338 -19.98 -3.13 3.99
C GLY A 338 -19.25 -3.07 5.33
N ILE A 339 -19.36 -1.95 6.04
CA ILE A 339 -18.82 -1.77 7.40
C ILE A 339 -20.00 -1.49 8.31
N ILE A 340 -20.25 -2.38 9.25
CA ILE A 340 -21.42 -2.32 10.14
C ILE A 340 -21.01 -2.31 11.61
N GLY A 341 -21.85 -1.67 12.42
CA GLY A 341 -21.72 -1.67 13.87
C GLY A 341 -21.92 -0.32 14.52
N ASN A 342 -21.41 -0.17 15.74
CA ASN A 342 -21.49 1.09 16.47
C ASN A 342 -20.90 2.24 15.64
N ARG A 343 -21.70 3.29 15.38
CA ARG A 343 -21.35 4.40 14.48
C ARG A 343 -20.01 5.05 14.80
N THR A 344 -19.70 5.24 16.08
CA THR A 344 -18.40 5.81 16.50
C THR A 344 -17.24 4.92 16.10
N LYS A 345 -17.37 3.59 16.27
CA LYS A 345 -16.33 2.63 15.87
C LYS A 345 -16.20 2.55 14.34
N VAL A 346 -17.32 2.60 13.61
CA VAL A 346 -17.33 2.64 12.15
C VAL A 346 -16.57 3.86 11.63
N ILE A 347 -16.89 5.05 12.16
CA ILE A 347 -16.21 6.31 11.81
C ILE A 347 -14.71 6.22 12.10
N SER A 348 -14.35 5.70 13.27
CA SER A 348 -12.97 5.52 13.70
C SER A 348 -12.19 4.60 12.74
N LEU A 349 -12.73 3.41 12.45
CA LEU A 349 -12.12 2.47 11.52
C LEU A 349 -11.89 3.10 10.15
N VAL A 350 -12.92 3.77 9.60
CA VAL A 350 -12.83 4.37 8.26
C VAL A 350 -11.84 5.54 8.22
N LYS A 351 -11.76 6.34 9.28
CA LYS A 351 -10.73 7.37 9.40
C LYS A 351 -9.33 6.77 9.37
N ASN A 352 -9.09 5.69 10.12
CA ASN A 352 -7.81 4.98 10.10
C ASN A 352 -7.51 4.37 8.73
N MET A 353 -8.50 3.78 8.07
CA MET A 353 -8.38 3.29 6.69
C MET A 353 -8.02 4.41 5.71
N LEU A 354 -8.63 5.58 5.84
CA LEU A 354 -8.32 6.75 5.00
C LEU A 354 -6.91 7.27 5.24
N VAL A 355 -6.44 7.27 6.48
CA VAL A 355 -5.05 7.64 6.79
C VAL A 355 -4.08 6.69 6.10
N ALA A 356 -4.30 5.38 6.18
CA ALA A 356 -3.47 4.39 5.49
C ALA A 356 -3.56 4.56 3.98
N LEU A 357 -4.77 4.59 3.40
CA LEU A 357 -5.01 4.75 1.96
C LEU A 357 -4.28 5.97 1.39
N THR A 358 -4.46 7.14 2.02
CA THR A 358 -3.93 8.40 1.50
C THR A 358 -2.43 8.58 1.75
N THR A 359 -1.84 7.84 2.70
CA THR A 359 -0.39 7.81 2.94
C THR A 359 0.31 6.88 1.95
N GLU A 360 -0.27 5.73 1.67
CA GLU A 360 0.35 4.69 0.85
C GLU A 360 0.14 4.92 -0.65
N HIS A 361 -0.99 5.52 -1.05
CA HIS A 361 -1.35 5.77 -2.45
C HIS A 361 -1.35 7.27 -2.77
N SER A 362 -0.87 7.60 -3.95
CA SER A 362 -0.85 8.98 -4.44
C SER A 362 -2.26 9.44 -4.85
N TYR A 363 -2.54 10.72 -4.64
CA TYR A 363 -3.75 11.36 -5.15
C TYR A 363 -3.84 11.41 -6.69
N GLN A 364 -2.76 11.07 -7.41
CA GLN A 364 -2.79 10.89 -8.86
C GLN A 364 -3.28 9.49 -9.27
N ASP A 365 -3.09 8.51 -8.39
CA ASP A 365 -3.48 7.13 -8.66
C ASP A 365 -4.84 6.77 -8.05
N VAL A 366 -5.20 7.43 -6.93
CA VAL A 366 -6.42 7.14 -6.17
C VAL A 366 -7.12 8.42 -5.74
N HIS A 367 -8.39 8.55 -6.09
CA HIS A 367 -9.30 9.55 -5.56
C HIS A 367 -10.32 8.92 -4.62
N VAL A 368 -10.78 9.69 -3.66
CA VAL A 368 -11.81 9.28 -2.70
C VAL A 368 -13.02 10.19 -2.85
N VAL A 369 -14.21 9.58 -2.87
CA VAL A 369 -15.50 10.27 -2.97
C VAL A 369 -16.29 9.98 -1.72
N GLY A 370 -16.60 11.00 -0.92
CA GLY A 370 -17.31 10.85 0.35
C GLY A 370 -18.71 11.46 0.30
N ILE A 371 -19.71 10.68 0.67
CA ILE A 371 -21.13 11.09 0.77
C ILE A 371 -21.59 10.78 2.18
N PHE A 372 -21.78 11.80 3.00
CA PHE A 372 -22.11 11.67 4.42
C PHE A 372 -23.35 12.50 4.78
N ASP A 373 -24.00 12.15 5.88
CA ASP A 373 -25.10 12.94 6.40
C ASP A 373 -24.64 14.31 6.91
N GLU A 374 -25.48 15.31 6.78
CA GLU A 374 -25.23 16.69 7.22
C GLU A 374 -24.90 16.74 8.72
N GLU A 375 -25.53 15.88 9.51
CA GLU A 375 -25.33 15.77 10.97
C GLU A 375 -23.90 15.35 11.33
N GLU A 376 -23.23 14.59 10.44
CA GLU A 376 -21.86 14.11 10.62
C GLU A 376 -20.80 15.03 9.99
N GLN A 377 -21.18 16.15 9.41
CA GLN A 377 -20.25 17.06 8.73
C GLN A 377 -19.04 17.42 9.58
N LYS A 378 -19.23 17.65 10.88
CA LYS A 378 -18.14 17.99 11.80
C LYS A 378 -17.08 16.87 11.94
N GLU A 379 -17.50 15.62 11.82
CA GLU A 379 -16.59 14.46 11.93
C GLU A 379 -15.74 14.30 10.68
N TRP A 380 -16.29 14.63 9.52
CA TRP A 380 -15.64 14.43 8.23
C TRP A 380 -15.04 15.70 7.63
N GLU A 381 -15.23 16.85 8.27
CA GLU A 381 -14.80 18.15 7.76
C GLU A 381 -13.30 18.24 7.46
N GLY A 382 -12.46 17.54 8.23
CA GLY A 382 -11.02 17.48 8.04
C GLY A 382 -10.60 16.88 6.69
N LEU A 383 -11.42 16.01 6.09
CA LEU A 383 -11.14 15.36 4.80
C LEU A 383 -11.01 16.36 3.63
N ARG A 384 -11.62 17.53 3.75
CA ARG A 384 -11.53 18.58 2.75
C ARG A 384 -10.10 19.05 2.43
N TRP A 385 -9.14 18.78 3.33
CA TRP A 385 -7.74 19.14 3.14
C TRP A 385 -6.96 18.10 2.34
N LEU A 386 -7.44 16.84 2.32
CA LEU A 386 -6.75 15.76 1.62
C LEU A 386 -6.83 15.96 0.10
N PRO A 387 -5.70 15.92 -0.61
CA PRO A 387 -5.68 16.09 -2.06
C PRO A 387 -6.46 15.00 -2.81
N HIS A 388 -6.68 13.83 -2.20
CA HIS A 388 -7.42 12.71 -2.75
C HIS A 388 -8.94 13.00 -2.93
N PHE A 389 -9.48 13.98 -2.20
CA PHE A 389 -10.88 14.40 -2.30
C PHE A 389 -11.11 15.57 -3.26
N TRP A 390 -10.21 15.75 -4.22
CA TRP A 390 -10.26 16.81 -5.20
C TRP A 390 -10.01 16.29 -6.61
N ASP A 391 -10.61 16.95 -7.61
CA ASP A 391 -10.24 16.75 -8.99
C ASP A 391 -8.80 17.23 -9.26
N GLU A 392 -8.24 16.86 -10.41
CA GLU A 392 -6.87 17.23 -10.81
C GLU A 392 -6.63 18.75 -10.80
N ASN A 393 -7.65 19.52 -11.15
CA ASN A 393 -7.59 20.98 -11.21
C ASN A 393 -7.92 21.65 -9.88
N LYS A 394 -8.27 20.89 -8.85
CA LYS A 394 -8.73 21.38 -7.53
C LYS A 394 -9.94 22.32 -7.62
N GLN A 395 -10.81 22.09 -8.60
CA GLN A 395 -12.03 22.85 -8.81
C GLN A 395 -13.24 22.18 -8.17
N THR A 396 -13.32 20.86 -8.27
CA THR A 396 -14.41 20.06 -7.74
C THR A 396 -13.94 19.27 -6.51
N ARG A 397 -14.69 19.41 -5.44
CA ARG A 397 -14.45 18.63 -4.21
C ARG A 397 -15.32 17.38 -4.24
N TYR A 398 -14.73 16.22 -3.98
CA TYR A 398 -15.41 14.92 -3.94
C TYR A 398 -15.97 14.62 -2.55
N LEU A 399 -16.63 15.60 -1.92
CA LEU A 399 -17.28 15.50 -0.62
C LEU A 399 -18.66 16.14 -0.66
N ALA A 400 -19.68 15.39 -0.28
CA ALA A 400 -21.07 15.83 -0.18
C ALA A 400 -21.63 15.60 1.23
N PHE A 401 -22.32 16.62 1.74
CA PHE A 401 -23.04 16.60 3.03
C PHE A 401 -24.51 16.97 2.89
N THR A 402 -24.95 17.33 1.70
CA THR A 402 -26.32 17.64 1.37
C THR A 402 -26.81 16.71 0.27
N LYS A 403 -28.13 16.55 0.17
CA LYS A 403 -28.73 15.73 -0.89
C LYS A 403 -28.41 16.22 -2.28
N GLU A 404 -28.39 17.56 -2.47
CA GLU A 404 -28.10 18.18 -3.76
C GLU A 404 -26.64 17.95 -4.18
N ASP A 405 -25.69 18.16 -3.27
CA ASP A 405 -24.27 17.90 -3.55
C ASP A 405 -24.02 16.41 -3.82
N ALA A 406 -24.68 15.51 -3.08
CA ALA A 406 -24.57 14.07 -3.27
C ALA A 406 -25.09 13.64 -4.64
N HIS A 407 -26.26 14.16 -5.05
CA HIS A 407 -26.84 13.90 -6.37
C HIS A 407 -25.89 14.37 -7.49
N ASN A 408 -25.42 15.60 -7.40
CA ASN A 408 -24.50 16.18 -8.40
C ASN A 408 -23.19 15.37 -8.52
N LEU A 409 -22.63 14.89 -7.39
CA LEU A 409 -21.46 14.02 -7.41
C LEU A 409 -21.78 12.65 -8.01
N CYS A 410 -22.89 12.04 -7.64
CA CYS A 410 -23.31 10.75 -8.18
C CYS A 410 -23.54 10.83 -9.70
N GLU A 411 -24.17 11.88 -10.21
CA GLU A 411 -24.37 12.09 -11.64
C GLU A 411 -23.03 12.28 -12.38
N TYR A 412 -22.13 13.10 -11.82
CA TYR A 412 -20.80 13.33 -12.39
C TYR A 412 -20.01 12.00 -12.52
N PHE A 413 -19.99 11.19 -11.46
CA PHE A 413 -19.27 9.92 -11.48
C PHE A 413 -19.98 8.81 -12.25
N HIS A 414 -21.31 8.86 -12.34
CA HIS A 414 -22.07 7.91 -13.17
C HIS A 414 -21.62 7.98 -14.65
N GLU A 415 -21.43 9.17 -15.20
CA GLU A 415 -20.94 9.31 -16.57
C GLU A 415 -19.50 8.78 -16.73
N ILE A 416 -18.62 9.00 -15.75
CA ILE A 416 -17.25 8.47 -15.77
C ILE A 416 -17.27 6.94 -15.75
N VAL A 417 -18.03 6.33 -14.84
CA VAL A 417 -18.13 4.87 -14.69
C VAL A 417 -18.73 4.25 -15.96
N LYS A 418 -19.76 4.85 -16.52
CA LYS A 418 -20.41 4.45 -17.77
C LYS A 418 -19.46 4.52 -18.96
N GLN A 419 -18.62 5.54 -19.04
CA GLN A 419 -17.59 5.63 -20.06
C GLN A 419 -16.56 4.50 -19.93
N ARG A 420 -16.05 4.25 -18.74
CA ARG A 420 -15.11 3.14 -18.46
C ARG A 420 -15.71 1.79 -18.85
N LYS A 421 -16.98 1.56 -18.53
CA LYS A 421 -17.72 0.36 -18.91
C LYS A 421 -17.78 0.16 -20.43
N ARG A 422 -18.07 1.23 -21.19
CA ARG A 422 -18.07 1.19 -22.66
C ARG A 422 -16.67 0.88 -23.22
N GLU A 423 -15.65 1.50 -22.68
CA GLU A 423 -14.26 1.26 -23.09
C GLU A 423 -13.85 -0.18 -22.84
N MET A 424 -14.19 -0.76 -21.67
CA MET A 424 -13.91 -2.16 -21.36
C MET A 424 -14.64 -3.13 -22.29
N GLN A 425 -15.90 -2.88 -22.61
CA GLN A 425 -16.67 -3.71 -23.56
C GLN A 425 -16.11 -3.66 -24.98
N ALA A 426 -15.49 -2.56 -25.38
CA ALA A 426 -14.82 -2.43 -26.67
C ALA A 426 -13.52 -3.26 -26.78
N TYR A 427 -12.89 -3.61 -25.66
CA TYR A 427 -11.64 -4.39 -25.60
C TYR A 427 -11.90 -5.90 -25.37
N SER A 428 -12.72 -6.54 -26.20
CA SER A 428 -13.16 -7.94 -26.05
C SER A 428 -12.06 -9.02 -26.10
N TYR A 429 -10.80 -8.70 -26.37
CA TYR A 429 -9.69 -9.66 -26.44
C TYR A 429 -8.41 -9.12 -25.79
N GLY A 430 -8.21 -9.43 -24.50
CA GLY A 430 -6.97 -9.18 -23.78
C GLY A 430 -7.22 -8.81 -22.30
N LYS A 431 -6.22 -9.00 -21.44
CA LYS A 431 -6.31 -8.53 -20.04
C LYS A 431 -6.53 -7.02 -20.05
N SER A 432 -7.70 -6.57 -19.60
CA SER A 432 -8.00 -5.15 -19.46
C SER A 432 -7.03 -4.52 -18.46
N LYS A 433 -6.40 -3.42 -18.85
CA LYS A 433 -5.52 -2.65 -17.97
C LYS A 433 -6.38 -1.92 -16.95
N LEU A 434 -5.89 -1.84 -15.70
CA LEU A 434 -6.55 -1.08 -14.65
C LEU A 434 -6.75 0.39 -15.09
N ASN A 435 -7.98 0.89 -14.98
CA ASN A 435 -8.31 2.28 -15.26
C ASN A 435 -7.85 3.18 -14.11
N LEU A 436 -7.12 4.23 -14.44
CA LEU A 436 -6.63 5.21 -13.47
C LEU A 436 -7.21 6.60 -13.77
N PRO A 437 -7.33 7.46 -12.74
CA PRO A 437 -7.18 7.14 -11.31
C PRO A 437 -8.26 6.16 -10.81
N CYS A 438 -7.94 5.37 -9.79
CA CYS A 438 -8.95 4.57 -9.11
C CYS A 438 -9.84 5.47 -8.25
N TYR A 439 -11.12 5.12 -8.14
CA TYR A 439 -12.08 5.83 -7.29
C TYR A 439 -12.56 4.95 -6.15
N VAL A 440 -12.43 5.43 -4.92
CA VAL A 440 -12.94 4.79 -3.71
C VAL A 440 -14.12 5.61 -3.20
N PHE A 441 -15.31 5.08 -3.33
CA PHE A 441 -16.54 5.71 -2.83
C PHE A 441 -16.77 5.33 -1.37
N ILE A 442 -17.22 6.30 -0.57
CA ILE A 442 -17.59 6.11 0.83
C ILE A 442 -19.03 6.63 1.01
N PHE A 443 -19.94 5.71 1.22
CA PHE A 443 -21.35 6.02 1.45
C PHE A 443 -21.66 5.92 2.94
N GLY A 444 -21.67 7.05 3.63
CA GLY A 444 -22.05 7.18 5.03
C GLY A 444 -23.54 7.50 5.24
N SER A 445 -24.23 7.95 4.19
CA SER A 445 -25.66 8.28 4.21
C SER A 445 -26.46 7.37 3.31
N LYS A 446 -27.35 6.56 3.90
CA LYS A 446 -28.30 5.73 3.15
C LYS A 446 -29.30 6.59 2.37
N ARG A 447 -29.76 7.69 2.96
CA ARG A 447 -30.75 8.62 2.38
C ARG A 447 -30.28 9.25 1.05
N TYR A 448 -28.96 9.52 0.93
CA TYR A 448 -28.38 10.17 -0.24
C TYR A 448 -27.93 9.20 -1.31
N MET A 449 -27.88 7.91 -0.97
CA MET A 449 -27.50 6.82 -1.87
C MET A 449 -28.70 6.19 -2.57
N GLU A 450 -29.82 6.07 -1.87
CA GLU A 450 -31.04 5.46 -2.39
C GLU A 450 -31.52 6.23 -3.64
N MET A 451 -31.83 5.52 -4.70
CA MET A 451 -32.28 6.06 -6.00
C MET A 451 -31.19 6.67 -6.90
N GLU A 452 -29.93 6.68 -6.50
CA GLU A 452 -28.86 7.16 -7.37
C GLU A 452 -28.50 6.10 -8.44
N GLN A 453 -28.45 6.52 -9.70
CA GLN A 453 -28.21 5.61 -10.84
C GLN A 453 -26.85 4.92 -10.78
N ILE A 454 -25.84 5.58 -10.22
CA ILE A 454 -24.49 5.04 -10.09
C ILE A 454 -24.46 3.73 -9.28
N MET A 455 -25.40 3.53 -8.36
CA MET A 455 -25.44 2.36 -7.49
C MET A 455 -25.46 1.04 -8.27
N SER A 456 -26.17 0.98 -9.39
CA SER A 456 -26.22 -0.21 -10.24
C SER A 456 -24.88 -0.55 -10.90
N ASP A 457 -24.01 0.43 -11.06
CA ASP A 457 -22.71 0.28 -11.71
C ASP A 457 -21.56 -0.03 -10.71
N LEU A 458 -21.74 0.30 -9.42
CA LEU A 458 -20.71 0.10 -8.39
C LEU A 458 -20.54 -1.37 -7.95
N PHE A 459 -21.54 -2.22 -8.19
CA PHE A 459 -21.49 -3.65 -7.80
C PHE A 459 -20.92 -4.57 -8.89
N MET A 460 -20.34 -4.00 -9.93
CA MET A 460 -19.70 -4.80 -10.97
C MET A 460 -18.40 -5.43 -10.47
N ASP A 461 -18.25 -6.73 -10.72
CA ASP A 461 -17.06 -7.49 -10.33
C ASP A 461 -15.95 -7.38 -11.37
N GLU A 462 -15.47 -6.17 -11.60
CA GLU A 462 -14.46 -5.87 -12.60
C GLU A 462 -13.36 -4.98 -12.03
N PRO A 463 -12.32 -5.57 -11.41
CA PRO A 463 -11.21 -4.80 -10.80
C PRO A 463 -10.57 -3.80 -11.75
N ALA A 464 -10.56 -4.11 -13.05
CA ALA A 464 -9.99 -3.24 -14.07
C ALA A 464 -10.74 -1.91 -14.26
N MET A 465 -11.98 -1.79 -13.77
CA MET A 465 -12.70 -0.51 -13.73
C MET A 465 -12.05 0.51 -12.81
N GLY A 466 -11.29 0.06 -11.81
CA GLY A 466 -10.68 0.94 -10.83
C GLY A 466 -11.70 1.66 -9.97
N VAL A 467 -12.78 0.98 -9.58
CA VAL A 467 -13.86 1.54 -8.74
C VAL A 467 -14.13 0.60 -7.58
N SER A 468 -14.14 1.15 -6.37
CA SER A 468 -14.44 0.42 -5.15
C SER A 468 -15.36 1.24 -4.24
N SER A 469 -16.16 0.58 -3.40
CA SER A 469 -17.16 1.25 -2.56
C SER A 469 -17.13 0.73 -1.13
N LEU A 470 -17.20 1.64 -0.17
CA LEU A 470 -17.36 1.38 1.26
C LEU A 470 -18.75 1.87 1.69
N PHE A 471 -19.54 1.01 2.30
CA PHE A 471 -20.89 1.31 2.80
C PHE A 471 -20.87 1.28 4.33
N LEU A 472 -21.19 2.41 4.97
CA LEU A 472 -21.06 2.61 6.41
C LEU A 472 -22.43 2.66 7.06
N PHE A 473 -22.89 1.56 7.65
CA PHE A 473 -24.20 1.48 8.26
C PHE A 473 -24.17 0.81 9.64
N ASP A 474 -25.28 0.88 10.36
CA ASP A 474 -25.36 0.35 11.72
C ASP A 474 -25.60 -1.16 11.76
N ASP A 475 -26.27 -1.71 10.75
CA ASP A 475 -26.67 -3.11 10.69
C ASP A 475 -26.59 -3.73 9.29
N LEU A 476 -26.63 -5.06 9.26
CA LEU A 476 -26.53 -5.86 8.05
C LEU A 476 -27.68 -5.61 7.05
N TYR A 477 -28.91 -5.34 7.55
CA TYR A 477 -30.10 -5.15 6.71
C TYR A 477 -30.07 -3.83 5.95
N SER A 478 -29.27 -2.90 6.44
CA SER A 478 -29.08 -1.59 5.81
C SER A 478 -28.06 -1.63 4.66
N LEU A 479 -27.25 -2.69 4.58
CA LEU A 479 -26.26 -2.85 3.51
C LEU A 479 -26.93 -3.27 2.19
N PRO A 480 -26.37 -2.84 1.04
CA PRO A 480 -26.69 -3.43 -0.24
C PRO A 480 -26.40 -4.94 -0.25
N HIS A 481 -27.30 -5.73 -0.88
CA HIS A 481 -27.18 -7.18 -0.92
C HIS A 481 -25.92 -7.69 -1.63
N ASP A 482 -25.39 -6.90 -2.53
CA ASP A 482 -24.25 -7.25 -3.38
C ASP A 482 -22.87 -6.89 -2.77
N CYS A 483 -22.83 -6.57 -1.46
CA CYS A 483 -21.56 -6.37 -0.76
C CYS A 483 -20.78 -7.69 -0.69
N LYS A 484 -19.56 -7.69 -1.24
CA LYS A 484 -18.68 -8.87 -1.29
C LYS A 484 -18.04 -9.19 0.06
N MET A 485 -17.72 -8.17 0.82
CA MET A 485 -17.08 -8.30 2.12
C MET A 485 -17.84 -7.49 3.15
N ILE A 486 -17.93 -8.01 4.36
CA ILE A 486 -18.57 -7.33 5.49
C ILE A 486 -17.60 -7.28 6.66
N VAL A 487 -17.37 -6.08 7.16
CA VAL A 487 -16.61 -5.80 8.37
C VAL A 487 -17.61 -5.46 9.47
N ASP A 488 -17.62 -6.25 10.53
CA ASP A 488 -18.51 -6.08 11.67
C ASP A 488 -17.71 -5.62 12.90
N VAL A 489 -17.99 -4.42 13.40
CA VAL A 489 -17.30 -3.82 14.54
C VAL A 489 -18.17 -3.75 15.80
N ASN A 490 -19.26 -4.54 15.85
CA ASN A 490 -20.18 -4.56 17.00
C ASN A 490 -19.56 -5.22 18.23
N ASP A 491 -18.90 -6.37 18.09
CA ASP A 491 -18.46 -7.20 19.19
C ASP A 491 -17.12 -6.70 19.79
N GLY A 492 -17.19 -6.16 21.03
CA GLY A 492 -16.03 -5.81 21.85
C GLY A 492 -14.97 -4.92 21.16
N PRO A 493 -13.70 -5.11 21.49
CA PRO A 493 -12.59 -4.45 20.79
C PRO A 493 -12.22 -5.14 19.46
N SER A 494 -12.70 -6.36 19.22
CA SER A 494 -12.40 -7.16 18.02
C SER A 494 -13.48 -6.97 16.96
N ALA A 495 -13.04 -6.83 15.75
CA ALA A 495 -13.90 -6.75 14.57
C ALA A 495 -13.79 -8.04 13.75
N TYR A 496 -14.80 -8.34 12.94
CA TYR A 496 -14.88 -9.54 12.11
C TYR A 496 -14.88 -9.16 10.64
N LEU A 497 -13.98 -9.75 9.86
CA LEU A 497 -14.08 -9.77 8.41
C LEU A 497 -14.87 -11.00 8.00
N ARG A 498 -15.94 -10.81 7.23
CA ARG A 498 -16.71 -11.91 6.63
C ARG A 498 -16.52 -11.85 5.13
N ASN A 499 -15.86 -12.87 4.62
CA ASN A 499 -15.74 -13.10 3.19
C ASN A 499 -16.46 -14.42 2.93
N GLU A 500 -17.67 -14.40 2.36
CA GLU A 500 -18.59 -15.54 2.26
C GLU A 500 -19.05 -16.09 3.64
N VAL A 501 -20.15 -16.83 3.65
CA VAL A 501 -20.97 -17.18 4.83
C VAL A 501 -20.20 -17.91 5.95
N ASN A 502 -19.03 -18.50 5.69
CA ASN A 502 -18.32 -19.37 6.64
C ASN A 502 -16.90 -18.93 7.01
N ASN A 503 -16.35 -17.90 6.41
CA ASN A 503 -14.98 -17.51 6.66
C ASN A 503 -14.93 -16.23 7.53
N LYS A 504 -14.76 -16.39 8.85
CA LYS A 504 -14.62 -15.28 9.78
C LYS A 504 -13.14 -15.07 10.08
N PHE A 505 -12.66 -13.90 9.79
CA PHE A 505 -11.36 -13.44 10.21
C PHE A 505 -11.51 -12.48 11.41
N ILE A 506 -10.80 -12.71 12.49
CA ILE A 506 -10.85 -11.90 13.70
C ILE A 506 -9.64 -10.97 13.72
N PHE A 507 -9.87 -9.71 13.96
CA PHE A 507 -8.81 -8.73 14.13
C PHE A 507 -9.15 -7.71 15.22
N THR A 508 -8.15 -7.02 15.72
CA THR A 508 -8.30 -5.92 16.67
C THR A 508 -8.05 -4.61 15.91
N MET A 509 -8.99 -3.67 16.01
CA MET A 509 -8.85 -2.36 15.38
C MET A 509 -7.62 -1.63 15.92
N ASP A 510 -6.97 -0.86 15.06
CA ASP A 510 -5.90 0.04 15.48
C ASP A 510 -6.43 1.13 16.43
N HIS A 511 -5.56 1.63 17.30
CA HIS A 511 -5.90 2.77 18.15
C HIS A 511 -6.18 4.01 17.31
N ASP A 512 -7.18 4.78 17.75
CA ASP A 512 -7.58 6.01 17.11
C ASP A 512 -6.52 7.08 17.24
N LEU A 513 -6.31 7.80 16.15
CA LEU A 513 -5.65 9.10 16.22
C LEU A 513 -6.57 10.10 16.93
N LYS A 514 -6.02 11.01 17.70
CA LYS A 514 -6.78 12.12 18.26
C LYS A 514 -7.32 13.01 17.15
N ARG A 515 -8.42 13.70 17.39
CA ARG A 515 -9.04 14.59 16.41
C ARG A 515 -8.05 15.62 15.85
N ASP A 516 -7.25 16.21 16.73
CA ASP A 516 -6.24 17.20 16.32
C ASP A 516 -5.16 16.60 15.43
N ASP A 517 -4.82 15.32 15.63
CA ASP A 517 -3.82 14.61 14.82
C ASP A 517 -4.33 14.34 13.40
N TYR A 518 -5.63 14.02 13.23
CA TYR A 518 -6.24 13.92 11.89
C TYR A 518 -6.20 15.25 11.13
N ASP A 519 -6.48 16.35 11.82
CA ASP A 519 -6.43 17.67 11.25
C ASP A 519 -4.99 18.06 10.83
N VAL A 520 -4.00 17.73 11.67
CA VAL A 520 -2.58 17.94 11.36
C VAL A 520 -2.18 17.08 10.16
N PHE A 521 -2.57 15.80 10.15
CA PHE A 521 -2.32 14.88 9.05
C PHE A 521 -2.84 15.44 7.72
N ALA A 522 -4.13 15.77 7.66
CA ALA A 522 -4.77 16.20 6.43
C ALA A 522 -4.18 17.52 5.89
N ARG A 523 -3.86 18.49 6.76
CA ARG A 523 -3.25 19.76 6.39
C ARG A 523 -1.80 19.59 5.93
N ARG A 524 -1.04 18.72 6.59
CA ARG A 524 0.33 18.42 6.14
C ARG A 524 0.32 17.76 4.78
N MET A 525 -0.56 16.77 4.58
CA MET A 525 -0.73 16.09 3.30
C MET A 525 -1.06 17.09 2.18
N SER A 526 -1.93 18.08 2.44
CA SER A 526 -2.30 19.10 1.46
C SER A 526 -1.11 19.97 1.01
N ALA A 527 -0.05 20.04 1.83
CA ALA A 527 1.15 20.82 1.54
C ALA A 527 2.14 20.10 0.61
N ILE A 528 1.99 18.78 0.46
CA ILE A 528 2.91 17.95 -0.33
C ILE A 528 2.42 17.90 -1.77
N GLU A 529 3.27 18.31 -2.70
CA GLU A 529 3.02 18.22 -4.13
C GLU A 529 3.92 17.14 -4.74
N LEU A 530 3.32 16.17 -5.40
CA LEU A 530 4.05 15.13 -6.09
C LEU A 530 4.80 15.74 -7.29
N GLU A 531 6.13 15.57 -7.30
CA GLU A 531 6.99 15.96 -8.41
C GLU A 531 7.19 14.75 -9.34
N GLY A 532 6.83 14.89 -10.60
CA GLY A 532 7.01 13.82 -11.58
C GLY A 532 5.72 13.46 -12.30
N PHE A 533 5.87 12.81 -13.39
CA PHE A 533 4.93 12.43 -14.42
C PHE A 533 3.49 12.28 -13.94
N ALA A 534 2.62 13.13 -14.45
CA ALA A 534 1.19 12.84 -14.48
C ALA A 534 1.00 11.54 -15.29
N VAL A 535 0.93 10.41 -14.59
CA VAL A 535 0.65 9.10 -15.21
C VAL A 535 -0.82 8.98 -15.60
N SER A 536 -1.63 9.98 -15.22
CA SER A 536 -3.10 9.92 -15.27
C SER A 536 -3.73 10.14 -16.65
N ALA A 537 -3.00 10.63 -17.64
CA ALA A 537 -3.52 10.62 -19.02
C ALA A 537 -2.79 9.54 -19.82
N PRO A 538 -3.52 8.63 -20.46
CA PRO A 538 -2.88 7.64 -21.31
C PRO A 538 -2.04 8.36 -22.36
N ILE A 539 -0.81 7.87 -22.55
CA ILE A 539 0.01 8.35 -23.67
C ILE A 539 -0.81 8.11 -24.93
N PRO A 540 -1.12 9.15 -25.73
CA PRO A 540 -1.90 8.97 -26.94
C PRO A 540 -1.21 7.98 -27.87
N LYS A 541 -1.97 7.13 -28.54
CA LYS A 541 -1.44 6.10 -29.45
C LYS A 541 -0.58 6.69 -30.57
N SER A 542 -0.88 7.91 -30.97
CA SER A 542 -0.12 8.68 -31.95
C SER A 542 -0.26 10.17 -31.64
N VAL A 543 0.77 10.93 -31.91
CA VAL A 543 0.79 12.39 -31.81
C VAL A 543 1.38 12.91 -33.09
N THR A 544 0.67 13.79 -33.79
CA THR A 544 1.22 14.45 -34.96
C THR A 544 2.29 15.47 -34.56
N PHE A 545 3.20 15.81 -35.47
CA PHE A 545 4.25 16.78 -35.25
C PHE A 545 3.68 18.12 -34.76
N LEU A 546 2.60 18.61 -35.36
CA LEU A 546 1.93 19.85 -34.97
C LEU A 546 1.32 19.78 -33.57
N GLN A 547 0.69 18.65 -33.23
CA GLN A 547 0.17 18.42 -31.87
C GLN A 547 1.29 18.40 -30.81
N GLY A 548 2.44 17.84 -31.14
CA GLY A 548 3.63 17.85 -30.27
C GLY A 548 4.12 19.28 -29.94
N TYR A 549 3.88 20.22 -30.85
CA TYR A 549 4.15 21.65 -30.67
C TYR A 549 2.97 22.47 -30.15
N GLY A 550 1.80 21.85 -29.94
CA GLY A 550 0.59 22.52 -29.47
C GLY A 550 -0.02 23.49 -30.49
N VAL A 551 0.21 23.28 -31.79
CA VAL A 551 -0.27 24.14 -32.88
C VAL A 551 -1.16 23.35 -33.85
N GLN A 552 -2.02 24.05 -34.59
CA GLN A 552 -2.95 23.42 -35.55
C GLN A 552 -2.49 23.56 -37.00
N ARG A 553 -1.64 24.55 -37.30
CA ARG A 553 -1.17 24.88 -38.65
C ARG A 553 0.34 25.08 -38.67
N VAL A 554 0.95 24.82 -39.82
CA VAL A 554 2.41 24.91 -40.01
C VAL A 554 2.93 26.35 -39.78
N GLU A 555 2.13 27.35 -40.19
CA GLU A 555 2.49 28.77 -40.05
C GLU A 555 2.63 29.21 -38.58
N GLN A 556 1.97 28.51 -37.67
CA GLN A 556 2.05 28.76 -36.21
C GLN A 556 3.33 28.24 -35.56
N LEU A 557 4.12 27.47 -36.29
CA LEU A 557 5.39 26.91 -35.78
C LEU A 557 6.46 28.01 -35.59
N ASP A 558 6.39 29.10 -36.36
CA ASP A 558 7.23 30.31 -36.23
C ASP A 558 8.73 30.00 -36.07
N ALA A 559 9.31 29.42 -37.12
CA ALA A 559 10.71 28.99 -37.11
C ALA A 559 11.69 30.14 -36.87
N GLU A 560 11.44 31.33 -37.52
CA GLU A 560 12.33 32.47 -37.38
C GLU A 560 12.43 32.99 -35.95
N ARG A 561 11.28 33.02 -35.24
CA ARG A 561 11.27 33.41 -33.84
C ARG A 561 11.99 32.40 -32.95
N ARG A 562 11.85 31.07 -33.24
CA ARG A 562 12.53 30.01 -32.53
C ARG A 562 14.03 30.11 -32.72
N TRP A 563 14.49 30.31 -33.93
CA TRP A 563 15.91 30.47 -34.25
C TRP A 563 16.50 31.70 -33.56
N ALA A 564 15.79 32.81 -33.52
CA ALA A 564 16.23 34.04 -32.84
C ALA A 564 16.35 33.87 -31.30
N GLN A 565 15.63 32.91 -30.71
CA GLN A 565 15.63 32.65 -29.28
C GLN A 565 16.54 31.48 -28.89
N ALA A 566 16.89 30.63 -29.84
CA ALA A 566 17.69 29.44 -29.59
C ALA A 566 19.17 29.80 -29.27
N LYS A 567 19.73 29.01 -28.37
CA LYS A 567 21.15 29.08 -27.99
C LYS A 567 21.75 27.69 -28.03
N ALA A 568 22.16 27.27 -29.24
CA ALA A 568 22.65 25.92 -29.47
C ALA A 568 23.88 25.53 -28.58
N TYR A 569 24.61 26.52 -28.10
CA TYR A 569 25.72 26.32 -27.16
C TYR A 569 25.29 26.10 -25.70
N GLU A 570 24.05 26.35 -25.35
CA GLU A 570 23.50 26.10 -24.01
C GLU A 570 22.67 24.81 -23.97
N SER A 571 21.91 24.48 -25.03
CA SER A 571 21.01 23.32 -25.10
C SER A 571 20.74 22.97 -26.58
N LEU A 572 20.60 21.69 -26.84
CA LEU A 572 20.17 21.13 -28.13
C LEU A 572 18.84 20.35 -27.95
N ALA A 573 17.97 20.84 -27.08
CA ALA A 573 16.68 20.22 -26.77
C ALA A 573 15.70 20.33 -27.94
N ALA A 574 15.25 19.20 -28.44
CA ALA A 574 14.24 19.11 -29.50
C ALA A 574 13.06 18.24 -29.08
N PRO A 575 11.82 18.71 -29.17
CA PRO A 575 10.61 17.93 -28.94
C PRO A 575 10.55 16.70 -29.84
N ILE A 576 10.37 15.50 -29.26
CA ILE A 576 10.23 14.24 -30.00
C ILE A 576 8.94 13.48 -29.72
N GLY A 577 8.14 13.96 -28.78
CA GLY A 577 6.88 13.31 -28.42
C GLY A 577 6.24 13.94 -27.21
N VAL A 578 5.27 13.24 -26.64
CA VAL A 578 4.57 13.65 -25.43
C VAL A 578 4.64 12.56 -24.38
N LEU A 579 4.72 12.97 -23.14
CA LEU A 579 4.59 12.13 -21.95
C LEU A 579 3.12 11.98 -21.56
N GLY A 580 2.82 11.08 -20.64
CA GLY A 580 1.51 11.06 -19.99
C GLY A 580 1.11 12.46 -19.50
N GLY A 581 -0.17 12.82 -19.65
CA GLY A 581 -0.66 14.16 -19.35
C GLY A 581 -0.39 15.21 -20.43
N GLY A 582 -0.04 14.81 -21.66
CA GLY A 582 0.15 15.72 -22.80
C GLY A 582 1.39 16.61 -22.71
N LYS A 583 2.27 16.39 -21.75
CA LYS A 583 3.50 17.17 -21.58
C LYS A 583 4.52 16.81 -22.65
N THR A 584 5.02 17.81 -23.38
CA THR A 584 6.04 17.61 -24.42
C THR A 584 7.33 17.04 -23.83
N PHE A 585 7.82 15.96 -24.44
CA PHE A 585 9.14 15.40 -24.16
C PHE A 585 10.16 15.87 -25.19
N SER A 586 11.25 16.46 -24.72
CA SER A 586 12.34 16.93 -25.57
C SER A 586 13.61 16.12 -25.30
N LEU A 587 14.24 15.68 -26.37
CA LEU A 587 15.56 15.08 -26.32
C LEU A 587 16.62 16.19 -26.48
N ASP A 588 17.49 16.33 -25.51
CA ASP A 588 18.59 17.28 -25.52
C ASP A 588 19.93 16.55 -25.64
N ILE A 589 20.55 16.62 -26.80
CA ILE A 589 21.85 15.97 -27.08
C ILE A 589 23.04 16.81 -26.66
N HIS A 590 22.85 17.88 -25.92
CA HIS A 590 23.94 18.66 -25.36
C HIS A 590 24.72 17.81 -24.34
N GLU A 591 26.05 17.95 -24.26
CA GLU A 591 26.93 17.16 -23.37
C GLU A 591 26.54 17.22 -21.89
N LYS A 592 25.94 18.34 -21.44
CA LYS A 592 25.50 18.58 -20.06
C LYS A 592 24.08 18.07 -19.77
N ALA A 593 23.41 17.48 -20.76
CA ALA A 593 22.05 16.97 -20.64
C ALA A 593 22.01 15.45 -20.89
N HIS A 594 21.36 14.98 -21.96
CA HIS A 594 21.31 13.55 -22.28
C HIS A 594 22.60 13.01 -22.91
N GLY A 595 23.49 13.89 -23.33
CA GLY A 595 24.77 13.56 -23.93
C GLY A 595 24.76 13.55 -25.46
N PRO A 596 25.97 13.68 -26.10
CA PRO A 596 26.09 13.88 -27.55
C PRO A 596 25.92 12.58 -28.36
N HIS A 597 25.83 11.43 -27.73
CA HIS A 597 25.73 10.12 -28.39
C HIS A 597 24.39 9.46 -28.06
N GLY A 598 23.74 8.89 -29.07
CA GLY A 598 22.50 8.18 -28.95
C GLY A 598 22.51 6.87 -29.75
N LEU A 599 21.86 5.85 -29.21
CA LEU A 599 21.59 4.59 -29.90
C LEU A 599 20.08 4.38 -30.01
N VAL A 600 19.59 4.21 -31.25
CA VAL A 600 18.19 3.90 -31.50
C VAL A 600 18.08 2.47 -32.02
N ALA A 601 17.48 1.58 -31.22
CA ALA A 601 17.29 0.17 -31.56
C ALA A 601 15.80 -0.20 -31.58
N GLY A 602 15.44 -1.14 -32.42
CA GLY A 602 14.08 -1.67 -32.53
C GLY A 602 13.92 -2.58 -33.74
N THR A 603 12.87 -3.38 -33.75
CA THR A 603 12.54 -4.29 -34.87
C THR A 603 12.05 -3.51 -36.09
N THR A 604 11.99 -4.16 -37.25
CA THR A 604 11.39 -3.59 -38.47
C THR A 604 9.92 -3.20 -38.19
N GLY A 605 9.53 -1.99 -38.60
CA GLY A 605 8.17 -1.48 -38.35
C GLY A 605 7.96 -0.88 -36.94
N SER A 606 8.95 -0.83 -36.06
CA SER A 606 8.82 -0.26 -34.70
C SER A 606 8.80 1.27 -34.64
N GLY A 607 8.92 1.98 -35.77
CA GLY A 607 8.89 3.44 -35.83
C GLY A 607 10.27 4.14 -35.70
N LYS A 608 11.39 3.43 -35.80
CA LYS A 608 12.73 4.03 -35.73
C LYS A 608 12.94 5.19 -36.69
N SER A 609 12.57 5.00 -37.96
CA SER A 609 12.73 6.03 -39.00
C SER A 609 11.80 7.22 -38.74
N GLU A 610 10.58 7.00 -38.27
CA GLU A 610 9.64 8.06 -37.89
C GLU A 610 10.17 8.89 -36.71
N LEU A 611 10.76 8.22 -35.72
CA LEU A 611 11.39 8.91 -34.59
C LEU A 611 12.56 9.80 -35.05
N LEU A 612 13.43 9.28 -35.92
CA LEU A 612 14.56 10.04 -36.46
C LEU A 612 14.10 11.22 -37.32
N GLN A 613 13.11 11.04 -38.16
CA GLN A 613 12.51 12.13 -38.96
C GLN A 613 11.91 13.21 -38.05
N THR A 614 11.13 12.81 -37.06
CA THR A 614 10.55 13.73 -36.07
C THR A 614 11.63 14.53 -35.37
N TRP A 615 12.70 13.86 -34.95
CA TRP A 615 13.81 14.52 -34.26
C TRP A 615 14.55 15.50 -35.17
N ILE A 616 14.90 15.10 -36.42
CA ILE A 616 15.56 15.97 -37.39
C ILE A 616 14.72 17.20 -37.70
N LEU A 617 13.42 17.02 -37.97
CA LEU A 617 12.48 18.13 -38.22
C LEU A 617 12.38 19.06 -36.99
N SER A 618 12.37 18.47 -35.80
CA SER A 618 12.29 19.23 -34.55
C SER A 618 13.55 20.05 -34.31
N MET A 619 14.72 19.49 -34.56
CA MET A 619 16.01 20.20 -34.50
C MET A 619 16.07 21.35 -35.53
N ALA A 620 15.70 21.08 -36.78
CA ALA A 620 15.69 22.08 -37.84
C ALA A 620 14.70 23.23 -37.56
N LEU A 621 13.57 22.94 -36.92
CA LEU A 621 12.58 23.94 -36.53
C LEU A 621 13.07 24.83 -35.38
N ASN A 622 13.82 24.26 -34.42
CA ASN A 622 14.23 24.99 -33.21
C ASN A 622 15.59 25.69 -33.33
N TYR A 623 16.47 25.28 -34.25
CA TYR A 623 17.83 25.81 -34.36
C TYR A 623 18.13 26.28 -35.78
N HIS A 624 18.82 27.42 -35.85
CA HIS A 624 19.20 28.01 -37.13
C HIS A 624 20.19 27.12 -37.91
N PRO A 625 20.10 27.04 -39.25
CA PRO A 625 21.03 26.21 -40.05
C PRO A 625 22.51 26.61 -39.96
N TYR A 626 22.83 27.81 -39.48
CA TYR A 626 24.20 28.19 -39.15
C TYR A 626 24.70 27.65 -37.80
N ASP A 627 23.78 27.26 -36.91
CA ASP A 627 24.14 26.71 -35.60
C ASP A 627 24.14 25.17 -35.61
N VAL A 628 23.23 24.55 -36.37
CA VAL A 628 23.08 23.09 -36.44
C VAL A 628 22.97 22.63 -37.89
N SER A 629 23.83 21.71 -38.29
CA SER A 629 23.80 21.06 -39.59
C SER A 629 23.77 19.53 -39.42
N PHE A 630 23.19 18.83 -40.42
CA PHE A 630 23.04 17.39 -40.39
C PHE A 630 23.95 16.69 -41.43
N VAL A 631 24.59 15.62 -41.00
CA VAL A 631 25.24 14.67 -41.92
C VAL A 631 24.52 13.35 -41.73
N ILE A 632 23.79 12.91 -42.78
CA ILE A 632 23.01 11.68 -42.75
C ILE A 632 23.70 10.65 -43.65
N ILE A 633 24.00 9.49 -43.08
CA ILE A 633 24.64 8.38 -43.79
C ILE A 633 23.69 7.17 -43.67
N ASP A 634 23.18 6.71 -44.79
CA ASP A 634 22.31 5.51 -44.86
C ASP A 634 23.05 4.43 -45.66
N TYR A 635 23.31 3.30 -45.02
CA TYR A 635 23.90 2.11 -45.62
C TYR A 635 22.79 1.12 -46.01
N LYS A 636 22.13 1.36 -47.10
CA LYS A 636 21.25 0.35 -47.72
C LYS A 636 21.95 -0.42 -48.78
#